data_442a538bce5815ddd755d6f959dd96cb
#
_entry.id   442a538bce5815ddd755d6f959dd96cb
#
_cell.length_a   1.000
_cell.length_b   1.000
_cell.length_c   1.000
_cell.angle_alpha   90.00
_cell.angle_beta   90.00
_cell.angle_gamma   90.00
#
_symmetry.space_group_name_H-M   'P 1'
#
loop_
_entity.id
_entity.type
_entity.pdbx_description
1 polymer ?
#
loop_
_entity_poly.entity_id
_entity_poly.type
_entity_poly.pdbx_seq_one_letter_code
_entity_poly.pdbx_strand_id
1 'polypeptide(L)'
;MSPQHPLSSGFGAKTTAREVIGARRLDGTTAIVTGGYAGIGLETTRVLAAAGAEVIVPARDRAKATAALSGLANVTIDELDLGVPATVDAFATRFGQRPLHLLIHNAGIMAAPLSRDARGLESQLAVNHVGHFRLFARLLPALRRAGGARVVALSSRGHVRSAFDFEDPHFEHRPYDKMVAYGQSKTANVLFAVEADRRYQADGIRAFSLHPGAILETDLARNYDPEELKLVIERARRIGSFKTIEQGAATTIWCATSAQLAGLGGVYCENCDIAPVNAAGDEGVRPYAIDPAIARRLWAWSERWLS
;
A
#
# COMPACT_ATOMS: atom_id res chain seq x y z
N MET A 1 6.67 15.90 11.75
CA MET A 1 6.63 15.19 10.46
C MET A 1 7.95 15.36 9.76
N SER A 2 8.41 14.32 9.08
CA SER A 2 9.63 14.40 8.28
C SER A 2 9.42 15.30 7.05
N PRO A 3 10.47 15.98 6.55
CA PRO A 3 10.36 16.79 5.35
C PRO A 3 10.09 15.92 4.12
N GLN A 4 9.23 16.37 3.22
CA GLN A 4 8.92 15.70 1.96
C GLN A 4 9.92 16.14 0.87
N HIS A 5 11.18 15.70 0.99
CA HIS A 5 12.28 16.03 0.08
C HIS A 5 13.10 14.80 -0.29
N PRO A 6 13.56 14.66 -1.54
CA PRO A 6 14.45 13.58 -1.95
C PRO A 6 15.72 13.48 -1.08
N LEU A 7 16.13 12.23 -0.81
CA LEU A 7 17.34 11.92 -0.05
C LEU A 7 18.57 11.68 -0.95
N SER A 8 18.36 11.57 -2.27
CA SER A 8 19.35 11.08 -3.22
C SER A 8 19.83 9.68 -2.85
N SER A 9 18.90 8.74 -2.76
CA SER A 9 19.06 7.40 -2.20
C SER A 9 20.14 6.56 -2.91
N GLY A 10 20.56 6.93 -4.11
CA GLY A 10 21.44 6.14 -4.98
C GLY A 10 20.70 5.09 -5.82
N PHE A 11 19.40 4.91 -5.59
CA PHE A 11 18.52 4.07 -6.38
C PHE A 11 17.68 4.89 -7.37
N GLY A 12 16.91 4.23 -8.23
CA GLY A 12 16.10 4.91 -9.23
C GLY A 12 14.98 4.06 -9.82
N ALA A 13 14.36 4.56 -10.88
CA ALA A 13 13.18 3.94 -11.50
C ALA A 13 13.40 2.50 -12.02
N LYS A 14 14.62 2.15 -12.38
CA LYS A 14 14.99 0.82 -12.91
C LYS A 14 15.59 -0.12 -11.88
N THR A 15 15.80 0.34 -10.65
CA THR A 15 16.29 -0.48 -9.55
C THR A 15 15.26 -1.56 -9.19
N THR A 16 15.72 -2.79 -8.99
CA THR A 16 14.90 -3.93 -8.60
C THR A 16 14.81 -4.07 -7.08
N ALA A 17 13.81 -4.79 -6.59
CA ALA A 17 13.65 -5.08 -5.17
C ALA A 17 14.85 -5.84 -4.59
N ARG A 18 15.49 -6.73 -5.38
CA ARG A 18 16.69 -7.47 -4.99
C ARG A 18 17.91 -6.57 -4.84
N GLU A 19 18.10 -5.60 -5.71
CA GLU A 19 19.18 -4.61 -5.58
C GLU A 19 18.99 -3.75 -4.33
N VAL A 20 17.74 -3.35 -4.01
CA VAL A 20 17.42 -2.56 -2.81
C VAL A 20 17.73 -3.32 -1.53
N ILE A 21 17.32 -4.60 -1.42
CA ILE A 21 17.57 -5.41 -0.22
C ILE A 21 19.07 -5.75 -0.08
N GLY A 22 19.77 -5.98 -1.22
CA GLY A 22 21.18 -6.32 -1.24
C GLY A 22 21.50 -7.53 -0.35
N ALA A 23 22.53 -7.41 0.47
CA ALA A 23 22.96 -8.45 1.42
C ALA A 23 22.24 -8.35 2.79
N ARG A 24 21.22 -7.49 2.95
CA ARG A 24 20.54 -7.32 4.23
C ARG A 24 19.81 -8.59 4.65
N ARG A 25 19.98 -8.97 5.91
CA ARG A 25 19.26 -10.08 6.54
C ARG A 25 18.10 -9.54 7.38
N LEU A 26 17.01 -10.30 7.37
CA LEU A 26 15.77 -10.00 8.09
C LEU A 26 15.38 -11.15 9.05
N ASP A 27 16.35 -11.92 9.51
CA ASP A 27 16.12 -13.00 10.47
C ASP A 27 15.46 -12.43 11.75
N GLY A 28 14.43 -13.11 12.24
CA GLY A 28 13.63 -12.63 13.38
C GLY A 28 12.60 -11.54 13.03
N THR A 29 12.52 -11.11 11.76
CA THR A 29 11.52 -10.13 11.30
C THR A 29 10.25 -10.84 10.88
N THR A 30 9.10 -10.43 11.42
CA THR A 30 7.77 -10.88 10.97
C THR A 30 7.14 -9.81 10.08
N ALA A 31 6.69 -10.20 8.89
CA ALA A 31 6.05 -9.33 7.91
C ALA A 31 4.65 -9.83 7.54
N ILE A 32 3.71 -8.91 7.31
CA ILE A 32 2.42 -9.19 6.67
C ILE A 32 2.39 -8.44 5.34
N VAL A 33 2.08 -9.16 4.25
CA VAL A 33 1.95 -8.57 2.91
C VAL A 33 0.55 -8.88 2.36
N THR A 34 -0.35 -7.90 2.37
CA THR A 34 -1.68 -8.08 1.77
C THR A 34 -1.56 -8.20 0.25
N GLY A 35 -2.27 -9.17 -0.35
CA GLY A 35 -2.11 -9.47 -1.79
C GLY A 35 -0.72 -9.98 -2.17
N GLY A 36 0.03 -10.55 -1.23
CA GLY A 36 1.39 -11.03 -1.37
C GLY A 36 1.56 -12.27 -2.26
N TYR A 37 0.51 -12.70 -2.96
CA TYR A 37 0.51 -13.87 -3.83
C TYR A 37 0.33 -13.55 -5.33
N ALA A 38 0.39 -12.26 -5.70
CA ALA A 38 0.29 -11.85 -7.10
C ALA A 38 1.09 -10.56 -7.37
N GLY A 39 1.58 -10.40 -8.60
CA GLY A 39 2.24 -9.19 -9.08
C GLY A 39 3.33 -8.66 -8.14
N ILE A 40 3.29 -7.36 -7.86
CA ILE A 40 4.26 -6.67 -6.99
C ILE A 40 4.28 -7.28 -5.58
N GLY A 41 3.12 -7.65 -5.04
CA GLY A 41 3.01 -8.27 -3.72
C GLY A 41 3.75 -9.60 -3.63
N LEU A 42 3.68 -10.43 -4.68
CA LEU A 42 4.39 -11.70 -4.75
C LEU A 42 5.92 -11.48 -4.77
N GLU A 43 6.39 -10.52 -5.55
CA GLU A 43 7.83 -10.19 -5.56
C GLU A 43 8.29 -9.61 -4.21
N THR A 44 7.48 -8.74 -3.59
CA THR A 44 7.73 -8.25 -2.23
C THR A 44 7.85 -9.41 -1.24
N THR A 45 6.92 -10.37 -1.29
CA THR A 45 6.94 -11.59 -0.46
C THR A 45 8.21 -12.41 -0.69
N ARG A 46 8.58 -12.65 -1.95
CA ARG A 46 9.80 -13.41 -2.32
C ARG A 46 11.07 -12.77 -1.78
N VAL A 47 11.21 -11.47 -1.95
CA VAL A 47 12.42 -10.75 -1.53
C VAL A 47 12.53 -10.70 -0.02
N LEU A 48 11.44 -10.45 0.72
CA LEU A 48 11.46 -10.45 2.18
C LEU A 48 11.75 -11.84 2.74
N ALA A 49 11.11 -12.89 2.22
CA ALA A 49 11.31 -14.26 2.66
C ALA A 49 12.74 -14.75 2.35
N ALA A 50 13.27 -14.44 1.16
CA ALA A 50 14.66 -14.77 0.79
C ALA A 50 15.68 -14.06 1.68
N ALA A 51 15.37 -12.88 2.21
CA ALA A 51 16.20 -12.17 3.17
C ALA A 51 16.09 -12.75 4.61
N GLY A 52 15.21 -13.72 4.86
CA GLY A 52 15.07 -14.42 6.15
C GLY A 52 13.85 -13.98 6.97
N ALA A 53 13.00 -13.08 6.49
CA ALA A 53 11.78 -12.72 7.18
C ALA A 53 10.76 -13.87 7.19
N GLU A 54 10.00 -14.00 8.30
CA GLU A 54 8.74 -14.76 8.31
C GLU A 54 7.67 -13.90 7.66
N VAL A 55 7.11 -14.34 6.52
CA VAL A 55 6.12 -13.57 5.78
C VAL A 55 4.75 -14.25 5.85
N ILE A 56 3.78 -13.57 6.41
CA ILE A 56 2.37 -13.98 6.41
C ILE A 56 1.67 -13.31 5.24
N VAL A 57 1.07 -14.10 4.36
CA VAL A 57 0.31 -13.62 3.20
C VAL A 57 -1.18 -13.90 3.43
N PRO A 58 -1.95 -12.89 3.88
CA PRO A 58 -3.38 -13.03 3.96
C PRO A 58 -4.00 -13.08 2.56
N ALA A 59 -4.85 -14.07 2.31
CA ALA A 59 -5.44 -14.35 1.02
C ALA A 59 -6.95 -14.60 1.13
N ARG A 60 -7.69 -14.01 0.22
CA ARG A 60 -9.10 -14.28 -0.04
C ARG A 60 -9.29 -15.59 -0.82
N ASP A 61 -8.40 -15.84 -1.79
CA ASP A 61 -8.35 -17.05 -2.59
C ASP A 61 -7.13 -17.89 -2.16
N ARG A 62 -7.40 -18.84 -1.24
CA ARG A 62 -6.36 -19.71 -0.68
C ARG A 62 -5.73 -20.61 -1.75
N ALA A 63 -6.51 -21.09 -2.71
CA ALA A 63 -6.00 -21.99 -3.76
C ALA A 63 -5.00 -21.26 -4.67
N LYS A 64 -5.36 -20.05 -5.14
CA LYS A 64 -4.46 -19.19 -5.92
C LYS A 64 -3.20 -18.84 -5.14
N ALA A 65 -3.33 -18.52 -3.86
CA ALA A 65 -2.20 -18.19 -3.00
C ALA A 65 -1.27 -19.39 -2.80
N THR A 66 -1.83 -20.59 -2.54
CA THR A 66 -1.05 -21.82 -2.38
C THR A 66 -0.24 -22.14 -3.63
N ALA A 67 -0.85 -22.03 -4.82
CA ALA A 67 -0.15 -22.26 -6.07
C ALA A 67 0.99 -21.25 -6.30
N ALA A 68 0.75 -19.96 -6.07
CA ALA A 68 1.71 -18.89 -6.32
C ALA A 68 2.90 -18.86 -5.33
N LEU A 69 2.68 -19.31 -4.10
CA LEU A 69 3.66 -19.27 -3.01
C LEU A 69 4.33 -20.64 -2.79
N SER A 70 3.98 -21.65 -3.60
CA SER A 70 4.58 -22.99 -3.50
C SER A 70 6.10 -22.93 -3.61
N GLY A 71 6.79 -23.63 -2.71
CA GLY A 71 8.25 -23.70 -2.67
C GLY A 71 8.95 -22.49 -2.03
N LEU A 72 8.22 -21.47 -1.59
CA LEU A 72 8.83 -20.37 -0.83
C LEU A 72 8.97 -20.76 0.65
N ALA A 73 10.21 -20.75 1.15
CA ALA A 73 10.49 -20.92 2.56
C ALA A 73 10.04 -19.69 3.37
N ASN A 74 9.72 -19.87 4.64
CA ASN A 74 9.33 -18.82 5.58
C ASN A 74 8.07 -18.03 5.18
N VAL A 75 7.19 -18.61 4.34
CA VAL A 75 5.92 -17.99 3.93
C VAL A 75 4.75 -18.82 4.43
N THR A 76 3.81 -18.18 5.09
CA THR A 76 2.55 -18.79 5.53
C THR A 76 1.35 -18.07 4.92
N ILE A 77 0.28 -18.84 4.65
CA ILE A 77 -0.96 -18.31 4.08
C ILE A 77 -2.03 -18.34 5.17
N ASP A 78 -2.74 -17.23 5.35
CA ASP A 78 -3.89 -17.13 6.22
C ASP A 78 -5.10 -16.54 5.49
N GLU A 79 -6.28 -16.65 6.05
CA GLU A 79 -7.51 -16.17 5.42
C GLU A 79 -7.78 -14.72 5.79
N LEU A 80 -8.05 -13.87 4.77
CA LEU A 80 -8.52 -12.50 4.95
C LEU A 80 -9.11 -11.95 3.64
N ASP A 81 -10.28 -11.33 3.73
CA ASP A 81 -10.84 -10.43 2.72
C ASP A 81 -10.97 -9.02 3.29
N LEU A 82 -10.26 -8.05 2.72
CA LEU A 82 -10.28 -6.64 3.14
C LEU A 82 -11.66 -5.99 2.98
N GLY A 83 -12.52 -6.51 2.11
CA GLY A 83 -13.89 -6.06 1.93
C GLY A 83 -14.85 -6.56 3.03
N VAL A 84 -14.43 -7.54 3.83
CA VAL A 84 -15.27 -8.20 4.85
C VAL A 84 -14.67 -7.98 6.25
N PRO A 85 -15.18 -7.03 7.04
CA PRO A 85 -14.64 -6.64 8.34
C PRO A 85 -14.40 -7.82 9.31
N ALA A 86 -15.33 -8.76 9.37
CA ALA A 86 -15.23 -9.91 10.25
C ALA A 86 -14.00 -10.78 9.96
N THR A 87 -13.60 -10.92 8.68
CA THR A 87 -12.41 -11.70 8.32
C THR A 87 -11.13 -10.97 8.73
N VAL A 88 -11.11 -9.62 8.67
CA VAL A 88 -9.99 -8.80 9.13
C VAL A 88 -9.80 -8.96 10.64
N ASP A 89 -10.90 -8.91 11.41
CA ASP A 89 -10.86 -9.09 12.87
C ASP A 89 -10.42 -10.50 13.25
N ALA A 90 -10.96 -11.51 12.57
CA ALA A 90 -10.58 -12.91 12.77
C ALA A 90 -9.09 -13.16 12.47
N PHE A 91 -8.58 -12.59 11.37
CA PHE A 91 -7.16 -12.65 11.02
C PHE A 91 -6.29 -12.05 12.13
N ALA A 92 -6.61 -10.84 12.59
CA ALA A 92 -5.85 -10.17 13.64
C ALA A 92 -5.89 -10.97 14.96
N THR A 93 -7.03 -11.62 15.29
CA THR A 93 -7.16 -12.50 16.44
C THR A 93 -6.26 -13.74 16.31
N ARG A 94 -6.21 -14.40 15.14
CA ARG A 94 -5.31 -15.54 14.89
C ARG A 94 -3.84 -15.14 14.90
N PHE A 95 -3.51 -13.93 14.38
CA PHE A 95 -2.15 -13.40 14.48
C PHE A 95 -1.69 -13.30 15.94
N GLY A 96 -2.55 -12.88 16.84
CA GLY A 96 -2.37 -12.95 18.29
C GLY A 96 -1.31 -11.99 18.83
N GLN A 97 -0.51 -12.51 19.79
CA GLN A 97 0.45 -11.69 20.56
C GLN A 97 1.86 -11.58 19.94
N ARG A 98 2.06 -12.09 18.74
CA ARG A 98 3.37 -12.03 18.07
C ARG A 98 3.78 -10.58 17.76
N PRO A 99 5.07 -10.25 17.79
CA PRO A 99 5.53 -8.95 17.27
C PRO A 99 5.36 -8.87 15.75
N LEU A 100 4.97 -7.71 15.25
CA LEU A 100 4.83 -7.42 13.82
C LEU A 100 5.78 -6.28 13.44
N HIS A 101 6.80 -6.59 12.65
CA HIS A 101 7.82 -5.63 12.27
C HIS A 101 7.48 -4.87 10.98
N LEU A 102 6.86 -5.57 9.99
CA LEU A 102 6.54 -5.00 8.70
C LEU A 102 5.05 -5.27 8.36
N LEU A 103 4.28 -4.21 8.13
CA LEU A 103 2.90 -4.31 7.66
C LEU A 103 2.81 -3.63 6.29
N ILE A 104 2.64 -4.43 5.22
CA ILE A 104 2.62 -3.95 3.84
C ILE A 104 1.18 -4.00 3.31
N HIS A 105 0.56 -2.84 3.20
CA HIS A 105 -0.76 -2.64 2.59
C HIS A 105 -0.64 -2.61 1.07
N ASN A 106 -0.43 -3.77 0.45
CA ASN A 106 -0.18 -3.88 -0.98
C ASN A 106 -1.44 -4.21 -1.79
N ALA A 107 -2.37 -4.98 -1.24
CA ALA A 107 -3.59 -5.36 -1.96
C ALA A 107 -4.39 -4.14 -2.45
N GLY A 108 -5.06 -4.29 -3.58
CA GLY A 108 -5.94 -3.24 -4.10
C GLY A 108 -6.71 -3.67 -5.34
N ILE A 109 -7.74 -2.90 -5.63
CA ILE A 109 -8.53 -2.97 -6.85
C ILE A 109 -8.50 -1.62 -7.56
N MET A 110 -8.60 -1.62 -8.89
CA MET A 110 -8.57 -0.41 -9.71
C MET A 110 -9.61 -0.50 -10.81
N ALA A 111 -10.16 0.66 -11.17
CA ALA A 111 -11.11 0.83 -12.27
C ALA A 111 -12.35 -0.10 -12.15
N ALA A 112 -12.71 -0.49 -10.93
CA ALA A 112 -13.89 -1.29 -10.69
C ALA A 112 -15.17 -0.50 -11.04
N PRO A 113 -16.21 -1.15 -11.60
CA PRO A 113 -17.53 -0.52 -11.72
C PRO A 113 -18.07 -0.18 -10.33
N LEU A 114 -19.03 0.78 -10.29
CA LEU A 114 -19.63 1.14 -9.02
C LEU A 114 -20.27 -0.08 -8.36
N SER A 115 -19.78 -0.41 -7.19
CA SER A 115 -20.41 -1.36 -6.28
C SER A 115 -20.17 -0.90 -4.84
N ARG A 116 -21.03 -1.35 -3.94
CA ARG A 116 -20.94 -1.03 -2.51
C ARG A 116 -20.88 -2.30 -1.69
N ASP A 117 -20.16 -2.27 -0.61
CA ASP A 117 -20.17 -3.36 0.37
C ASP A 117 -21.46 -3.31 1.22
N ALA A 118 -21.62 -4.26 2.13
CA ALA A 118 -22.79 -4.33 3.01
C ALA A 118 -22.95 -3.11 3.94
N ARG A 119 -21.92 -2.29 4.08
CA ARG A 119 -21.93 -1.04 4.85
C ARG A 119 -22.27 0.19 4.02
N GLY A 120 -22.47 0.04 2.70
CA GLY A 120 -22.69 1.13 1.77
C GLY A 120 -21.41 1.79 1.25
N LEU A 121 -20.24 1.29 1.60
CA LEU A 121 -18.95 1.86 1.15
C LEU A 121 -18.70 1.54 -0.32
N GLU A 122 -18.24 2.54 -1.09
CA GLU A 122 -17.75 2.33 -2.45
C GLU A 122 -16.59 1.33 -2.45
N SER A 123 -16.61 0.38 -3.35
CA SER A 123 -15.77 -0.83 -3.30
C SER A 123 -14.27 -0.57 -3.32
N GLN A 124 -13.79 0.40 -4.12
CA GLN A 124 -12.36 0.72 -4.18
C GLN A 124 -11.90 1.40 -2.89
N LEU A 125 -12.72 2.27 -2.30
CA LEU A 125 -12.43 2.89 -1.02
C LEU A 125 -12.50 1.86 0.11
N ALA A 126 -13.50 0.97 0.09
CA ALA A 126 -13.66 -0.09 1.09
C ALA A 126 -12.44 -1.01 1.16
N VAL A 127 -11.96 -1.51 0.01
CA VAL A 127 -10.85 -2.47 -0.05
C VAL A 127 -9.50 -1.78 0.10
N ASN A 128 -9.26 -0.70 -0.68
CA ASN A 128 -7.93 -0.10 -0.77
C ASN A 128 -7.55 0.68 0.51
N HIS A 129 -8.53 1.24 1.21
CA HIS A 129 -8.30 2.07 2.39
C HIS A 129 -8.95 1.52 3.66
N VAL A 130 -10.27 1.41 3.72
CA VAL A 130 -10.98 1.11 4.99
C VAL A 130 -10.60 -0.26 5.55
N GLY A 131 -10.51 -1.28 4.69
CA GLY A 131 -10.08 -2.63 5.09
C GLY A 131 -8.65 -2.65 5.63
N HIS A 132 -7.73 -1.92 5.00
CA HIS A 132 -6.35 -1.76 5.48
C HIS A 132 -6.27 -0.93 6.76
N PHE A 133 -7.08 0.12 6.88
CA PHE A 133 -7.18 0.90 8.11
C PHE A 133 -7.63 0.03 9.29
N ARG A 134 -8.68 -0.80 9.09
CA ARG A 134 -9.12 -1.77 10.09
C ARG A 134 -8.02 -2.77 10.45
N LEU A 135 -7.34 -3.33 9.45
CA LEU A 135 -6.23 -4.26 9.66
C LEU A 135 -5.11 -3.62 10.50
N PHE A 136 -4.70 -2.40 10.16
CA PHE A 136 -3.74 -1.64 10.94
C PHE A 136 -4.21 -1.44 12.39
N ALA A 137 -5.45 -1.00 12.59
CA ALA A 137 -6.01 -0.73 13.92
C ALA A 137 -6.04 -2.01 14.79
N ARG A 138 -6.41 -3.16 14.21
CA ARG A 138 -6.43 -4.45 14.92
C ARG A 138 -5.04 -5.00 15.21
N LEU A 139 -4.05 -4.72 14.37
CA LEU A 139 -2.66 -5.15 14.54
C LEU A 139 -1.78 -4.14 15.27
N LEU A 140 -2.30 -2.98 15.67
CA LEU A 140 -1.54 -1.95 16.36
C LEU A 140 -0.83 -2.47 17.64
N PRO A 141 -1.45 -3.32 18.50
CA PRO A 141 -0.74 -3.91 19.63
C PRO A 141 0.46 -4.78 19.21
N ALA A 142 0.37 -5.48 18.08
CA ALA A 142 1.47 -6.30 17.54
C ALA A 142 2.61 -5.45 16.98
N LEU A 143 2.30 -4.34 16.29
CA LEU A 143 3.27 -3.35 15.81
C LEU A 143 4.04 -2.71 16.98
N ARG A 144 3.35 -2.36 18.06
CA ARG A 144 3.99 -1.83 19.28
C ARG A 144 4.95 -2.84 19.92
N ARG A 145 4.59 -4.12 19.96
CA ARG A 145 5.45 -5.17 20.52
C ARG A 145 6.74 -5.41 19.76
N ALA A 146 6.82 -5.02 18.50
CA ALA A 146 8.04 -5.15 17.71
C ALA A 146 9.19 -4.23 18.20
N GLY A 147 8.87 -3.19 18.98
CA GLY A 147 9.88 -2.21 19.46
C GLY A 147 10.49 -1.34 18.34
N GLY A 148 10.04 -1.53 17.12
CA GLY A 148 10.40 -0.80 15.92
C GLY A 148 9.73 -1.44 14.72
N ALA A 149 8.72 -0.78 14.16
CA ALA A 149 7.92 -1.32 13.06
C ALA A 149 7.77 -0.33 11.90
N ARG A 150 7.55 -0.87 10.70
CA ARG A 150 7.22 -0.07 9.52
C ARG A 150 5.90 -0.50 8.91
N VAL A 151 5.08 0.50 8.59
CA VAL A 151 3.83 0.34 7.85
C VAL A 151 4.02 0.98 6.48
N VAL A 152 3.78 0.22 5.42
CA VAL A 152 3.97 0.68 4.04
C VAL A 152 2.64 0.59 3.30
N ALA A 153 2.05 1.73 2.96
CA ALA A 153 0.78 1.81 2.25
C ALA A 153 0.99 2.09 0.76
N LEU A 154 0.64 1.13 -0.09
CA LEU A 154 0.72 1.32 -1.52
C LEU A 154 -0.37 2.28 -1.99
N SER A 155 0.07 3.46 -2.41
CA SER A 155 -0.70 4.43 -3.15
C SER A 155 -0.51 4.21 -4.66
N SER A 156 -0.62 5.25 -5.44
CA SER A 156 -0.49 5.24 -6.90
C SER A 156 -0.30 6.68 -7.39
N ARG A 157 0.24 6.85 -8.59
CA ARG A 157 0.09 8.09 -9.35
C ARG A 157 -1.39 8.48 -9.51
N GLY A 158 -2.30 7.52 -9.39
CA GLY A 158 -3.75 7.79 -9.39
C GLY A 158 -4.19 8.83 -8.36
N HIS A 159 -3.45 9.04 -7.26
CA HIS A 159 -3.77 10.04 -6.24
C HIS A 159 -3.82 11.48 -6.80
N VAL A 160 -3.10 11.77 -7.91
CA VAL A 160 -3.14 13.10 -8.54
C VAL A 160 -4.49 13.45 -9.17
N ARG A 161 -5.38 12.46 -9.37
CA ARG A 161 -6.69 12.63 -10.01
C ARG A 161 -7.76 13.16 -9.06
N SER A 162 -7.64 12.89 -7.76
CA SER A 162 -8.67 13.26 -6.80
C SER A 162 -8.11 13.45 -5.39
N ALA A 163 -8.40 14.57 -4.77
CA ALA A 163 -8.40 14.68 -3.31
C ALA A 163 -9.46 13.73 -2.72
N PHE A 164 -9.43 13.56 -1.39
CA PHE A 164 -10.50 12.84 -0.70
C PHE A 164 -11.72 13.76 -0.56
N ASP A 165 -12.86 13.32 -1.09
CA ASP A 165 -14.13 14.01 -0.96
C ASP A 165 -14.82 13.56 0.34
N PHE A 166 -14.92 14.44 1.31
CA PHE A 166 -15.54 14.15 2.60
C PHE A 166 -17.06 14.28 2.58
N GLU A 167 -17.61 14.98 1.59
CA GLU A 167 -19.05 15.24 1.50
C GLU A 167 -19.77 14.10 0.77
N ASP A 168 -19.14 13.55 -0.27
CA ASP A 168 -19.70 12.43 -1.03
C ASP A 168 -18.61 11.37 -1.39
N PRO A 169 -18.00 10.70 -0.39
CA PRO A 169 -16.93 9.75 -0.61
C PRO A 169 -17.38 8.48 -1.35
N HIS A 170 -18.67 8.22 -1.40
CA HIS A 170 -19.27 7.00 -1.95
C HIS A 170 -20.00 7.22 -3.27
N PHE A 171 -19.94 8.42 -3.85
CA PHE A 171 -20.64 8.75 -5.12
C PHE A 171 -22.15 8.51 -5.02
N GLU A 172 -22.78 9.03 -3.98
CA GLU A 172 -24.24 8.94 -3.79
C GLU A 172 -24.95 10.07 -4.51
N HIS A 173 -24.30 11.23 -4.64
CA HIS A 173 -24.88 12.46 -5.17
C HIS A 173 -24.21 12.99 -6.43
N ARG A 174 -23.09 12.40 -6.86
CA ARG A 174 -22.35 12.76 -8.06
C ARG A 174 -22.17 11.57 -9.00
N PRO A 175 -21.98 11.78 -10.31
CA PRO A 175 -21.69 10.70 -11.26
C PRO A 175 -20.43 9.91 -10.84
N TYR A 176 -20.51 8.59 -10.96
CA TYR A 176 -19.38 7.73 -10.68
C TYR A 176 -18.36 7.76 -11.81
N ASP A 177 -17.13 8.08 -11.46
CA ASP A 177 -15.96 7.87 -12.31
C ASP A 177 -15.01 6.89 -11.60
N LYS A 178 -14.81 5.73 -12.22
CA LYS A 178 -14.00 4.63 -11.65
C LYS A 178 -12.55 5.04 -11.36
N MET A 179 -11.99 5.99 -12.12
CA MET A 179 -10.61 6.45 -11.93
C MET A 179 -10.52 7.58 -10.90
N VAL A 180 -11.55 8.39 -10.74
CA VAL A 180 -11.67 9.36 -9.63
C VAL A 180 -11.84 8.61 -8.31
N ALA A 181 -12.69 7.57 -8.25
CA ALA A 181 -12.87 6.72 -7.08
C ALA A 181 -11.56 5.99 -6.70
N TYR A 182 -10.86 5.45 -7.69
CA TYR A 182 -9.52 4.89 -7.46
C TYR A 182 -8.55 5.94 -6.91
N GLY A 183 -8.47 7.11 -7.55
CA GLY A 183 -7.61 8.21 -7.13
C GLY A 183 -7.88 8.64 -5.69
N GLN A 184 -9.15 8.81 -5.33
CA GLN A 184 -9.59 9.12 -3.98
C GLN A 184 -9.11 8.08 -2.96
N SER A 185 -9.26 6.78 -3.27
CA SER A 185 -8.78 5.70 -2.39
C SER A 185 -7.26 5.71 -2.22
N LYS A 186 -6.51 6.11 -3.27
CA LYS A 186 -5.04 6.19 -3.23
C LYS A 186 -4.54 7.46 -2.53
N THR A 187 -5.27 8.57 -2.60
CA THR A 187 -5.07 9.74 -1.75
C THR A 187 -5.28 9.40 -0.28
N ALA A 188 -6.33 8.62 0.03
CA ALA A 188 -6.57 8.16 1.39
C ALA A 188 -5.40 7.34 1.96
N ASN A 189 -4.74 6.50 1.14
CA ASN A 189 -3.56 5.74 1.57
C ASN A 189 -2.34 6.63 1.88
N VAL A 190 -2.16 7.74 1.15
CA VAL A 190 -1.11 8.72 1.47
C VAL A 190 -1.41 9.42 2.79
N LEU A 191 -2.61 9.97 2.93
CA LEU A 191 -3.06 10.66 4.16
C LEU A 191 -3.03 9.72 5.38
N PHE A 192 -3.36 8.44 5.20
CA PHE A 192 -3.23 7.43 6.25
C PHE A 192 -1.79 7.33 6.76
N ALA A 193 -0.79 7.24 5.86
CA ALA A 193 0.60 7.12 6.27
C ALA A 193 1.09 8.39 7.02
N VAL A 194 0.66 9.57 6.58
CA VAL A 194 0.96 10.84 7.26
C VAL A 194 0.46 10.83 8.70
N GLU A 195 -0.81 10.48 8.92
CA GLU A 195 -1.39 10.52 10.26
C GLU A 195 -0.97 9.33 11.12
N ALA A 196 -0.77 8.14 10.55
CA ALA A 196 -0.25 6.98 11.26
C ALA A 196 1.16 7.25 11.82
N ASP A 197 2.05 7.81 11.01
CA ASP A 197 3.39 8.19 11.48
C ASP A 197 3.32 9.24 12.59
N ARG A 198 2.55 10.30 12.40
CA ARG A 198 2.38 11.36 13.40
C ARG A 198 1.89 10.82 14.75
N ARG A 199 0.96 9.87 14.75
CA ARG A 199 0.36 9.30 15.96
C ARG A 199 1.27 8.31 16.67
N TYR A 200 2.01 7.50 15.91
CA TYR A 200 2.66 6.31 16.46
C TYR A 200 4.18 6.29 16.34
N GLN A 201 4.82 7.38 15.87
CA GLN A 201 6.28 7.47 15.84
C GLN A 201 6.92 7.34 17.22
N ALA A 202 6.25 7.83 18.27
CA ALA A 202 6.71 7.68 19.65
C ALA A 202 6.64 6.23 20.16
N ASP A 203 5.79 5.40 19.53
CA ASP A 203 5.69 3.96 19.79
C ASP A 203 6.73 3.17 18.95
N GLY A 204 7.65 3.83 18.25
CA GLY A 204 8.61 3.21 17.34
C GLY A 204 8.02 2.76 16.01
N ILE A 205 6.79 3.15 15.66
CA ILE A 205 6.12 2.78 14.42
C ILE A 205 6.29 3.92 13.40
N ARG A 206 6.91 3.61 12.25
CA ARG A 206 7.05 4.56 11.15
C ARG A 206 6.15 4.13 9.99
N ALA A 207 5.46 5.10 9.38
CA ALA A 207 4.56 4.83 8.27
C ALA A 207 5.02 5.57 7.00
N PHE A 208 4.88 4.88 5.87
CA PHE A 208 5.27 5.36 4.53
C PHE A 208 4.15 5.08 3.54
N SER A 209 4.01 5.94 2.55
CA SER A 209 3.20 5.66 1.37
C SER A 209 4.06 5.73 0.11
N LEU A 210 3.64 5.06 -0.96
CA LEU A 210 4.44 5.02 -2.17
C LEU A 210 3.63 4.81 -3.46
N HIS A 211 4.24 5.16 -4.60
CA HIS A 211 3.84 4.74 -5.93
C HIS A 211 4.84 3.70 -6.48
N PRO A 212 4.39 2.51 -6.89
CA PRO A 212 5.29 1.46 -7.36
C PRO A 212 5.79 1.66 -8.81
N GLY A 213 5.19 2.57 -9.56
CA GLY A 213 5.37 2.73 -11.00
C GLY A 213 4.17 2.21 -11.79
N ALA A 214 4.26 2.27 -13.12
CA ALA A 214 3.30 1.67 -14.03
C ALA A 214 3.80 0.27 -14.43
N ILE A 215 3.09 -0.79 -14.03
CA ILE A 215 3.42 -2.17 -14.31
C ILE A 215 2.25 -2.81 -15.07
N LEU A 216 2.51 -3.30 -16.28
CA LEU A 216 1.47 -3.93 -17.13
C LEU A 216 1.18 -5.38 -16.75
N GLU A 217 2.15 -6.07 -16.19
CA GLU A 217 2.14 -7.51 -15.93
C GLU A 217 1.35 -7.90 -14.67
N THR A 218 0.43 -7.03 -14.21
CA THR A 218 -0.36 -7.27 -13.00
C THR A 218 -1.85 -7.35 -13.30
N ASP A 219 -2.58 -8.14 -12.52
CA ASP A 219 -4.04 -8.24 -12.58
C ASP A 219 -4.77 -6.94 -12.16
N LEU A 220 -4.06 -5.86 -11.86
CA LEU A 220 -4.66 -4.61 -11.39
C LEU A 220 -5.55 -3.96 -12.46
N ALA A 221 -5.17 -4.12 -13.74
CA ALA A 221 -5.89 -3.56 -14.88
C ALA A 221 -7.08 -4.41 -15.36
N ARG A 222 -7.43 -5.52 -14.69
CA ARG A 222 -8.46 -6.48 -15.12
C ARG A 222 -9.87 -5.90 -15.33
N ASN A 223 -10.17 -4.76 -14.72
CA ASN A 223 -11.48 -4.09 -14.82
C ASN A 223 -11.51 -3.00 -15.89
N TYR A 224 -10.43 -2.79 -16.65
CA TYR A 224 -10.47 -1.89 -17.80
C TYR A 224 -11.19 -2.54 -18.96
N ASP A 225 -11.92 -1.73 -19.72
CA ASP A 225 -12.31 -2.10 -21.06
C ASP A 225 -11.06 -2.30 -21.93
N PRO A 226 -11.02 -3.28 -22.86
CA PRO A 226 -9.85 -3.54 -23.68
C PRO A 226 -9.36 -2.36 -24.52
N GLU A 227 -10.27 -1.52 -25.02
CA GLU A 227 -9.90 -0.33 -25.81
C GLU A 227 -9.35 0.79 -24.90
N GLU A 228 -9.97 1.01 -23.73
CA GLU A 228 -9.42 1.92 -22.71
C GLU A 228 -8.01 1.48 -22.29
N LEU A 229 -7.80 0.19 -22.07
CA LEU A 229 -6.51 -0.36 -21.68
C LEU A 229 -5.43 -0.10 -22.75
N LYS A 230 -5.76 -0.27 -24.05
CA LYS A 230 -4.85 0.05 -25.14
C LYS A 230 -4.39 1.51 -25.08
N LEU A 231 -5.31 2.45 -24.89
CA LEU A 231 -4.99 3.87 -24.79
C LEU A 231 -4.09 4.19 -23.58
N VAL A 232 -4.36 3.56 -22.44
CA VAL A 232 -3.52 3.69 -21.24
C VAL A 232 -2.11 3.16 -21.48
N ILE A 233 -1.99 1.99 -22.12
CA ILE A 233 -0.71 1.38 -22.48
C ILE A 233 0.06 2.24 -23.47
N GLU A 234 -0.58 2.73 -24.52
CA GLU A 234 0.07 3.59 -25.52
C GLU A 234 0.57 4.90 -24.89
N ARG A 235 -0.22 5.51 -24.03
CA ARG A 235 0.19 6.72 -23.29
C ARG A 235 1.40 6.43 -22.41
N ALA A 236 1.36 5.35 -21.64
CA ALA A 236 2.45 4.99 -20.75
C ALA A 236 3.73 4.59 -21.51
N ARG A 237 3.62 3.94 -22.69
CA ARG A 237 4.76 3.67 -23.58
C ARG A 237 5.42 4.97 -24.08
N ARG A 238 4.63 5.97 -24.48
CA ARG A 238 5.17 7.27 -24.91
C ARG A 238 5.96 7.98 -23.82
N ILE A 239 5.56 7.83 -22.57
CA ILE A 239 6.22 8.45 -21.42
C ILE A 239 7.44 7.60 -20.96
N GLY A 240 7.61 6.36 -21.46
CA GLY A 240 8.71 5.47 -21.07
C GLY A 240 8.66 5.02 -19.60
N SER A 241 7.47 5.07 -18.98
CA SER A 241 7.30 4.94 -17.53
C SER A 241 7.07 3.51 -17.03
N PHE A 242 7.15 2.49 -17.90
CA PHE A 242 6.91 1.11 -17.49
C PHE A 242 8.07 0.53 -16.68
N LYS A 243 7.68 -0.22 -15.65
CA LYS A 243 8.55 -1.03 -14.81
C LYS A 243 8.19 -2.51 -14.93
N THR A 244 9.16 -3.37 -14.70
CA THR A 244 8.91 -4.79 -14.45
C THR A 244 8.32 -4.98 -13.04
N ILE A 245 7.85 -6.18 -12.72
CA ILE A 245 7.35 -6.52 -11.37
C ILE A 245 8.45 -6.31 -10.32
N GLU A 246 9.70 -6.70 -10.63
CA GLU A 246 10.87 -6.57 -9.76
C GLU A 246 11.19 -5.09 -9.45
N GLN A 247 11.10 -4.23 -10.47
CA GLN A 247 11.29 -2.78 -10.32
C GLN A 247 10.10 -2.14 -9.59
N GLY A 248 8.89 -2.67 -9.78
CA GLY A 248 7.69 -2.21 -9.09
C GLY A 248 7.72 -2.48 -7.59
N ALA A 249 8.29 -3.61 -7.16
CA ALA A 249 8.44 -3.95 -5.74
C ALA A 249 9.55 -3.18 -5.04
N ALA A 250 10.48 -2.55 -5.78
CA ALA A 250 11.69 -1.94 -5.23
C ALA A 250 11.41 -0.85 -4.19
N THR A 251 10.48 0.08 -4.49
CA THR A 251 10.15 1.16 -3.55
C THR A 251 9.48 0.61 -2.27
N THR A 252 8.68 -0.47 -2.38
CA THR A 252 8.11 -1.15 -1.21
C THR A 252 9.20 -1.71 -0.31
N ILE A 253 10.18 -2.41 -0.87
CA ILE A 253 11.32 -2.95 -0.13
C ILE A 253 12.16 -1.82 0.48
N TRP A 254 12.38 -0.72 -0.25
CA TRP A 254 13.11 0.44 0.26
C TRP A 254 12.41 1.06 1.46
N CYS A 255 11.11 1.33 1.39
CA CYS A 255 10.31 1.84 2.51
C CYS A 255 10.32 0.87 3.70
N ALA A 256 10.22 -0.43 3.42
CA ALA A 256 10.18 -1.46 4.46
C ALA A 256 11.52 -1.66 5.18
N THR A 257 12.67 -1.50 4.49
CA THR A 257 13.94 -2.03 5.01
C THR A 257 15.10 -1.04 5.01
N SER A 258 15.05 0.07 4.25
CA SER A 258 16.20 0.97 4.11
C SER A 258 16.58 1.67 5.42
N ALA A 259 17.88 1.64 5.76
CA ALA A 259 18.43 2.43 6.86
C ALA A 259 18.40 3.94 6.59
N GLN A 260 18.37 4.36 5.33
CA GLN A 260 18.26 5.78 4.95
C GLN A 260 16.98 6.44 5.47
N LEU A 261 15.95 5.64 5.76
CA LEU A 261 14.68 6.11 6.33
C LEU A 261 14.65 6.03 7.87
N ALA A 262 15.78 5.79 8.53
CA ALA A 262 15.83 5.80 9.99
C ALA A 262 15.42 7.18 10.53
N GLY A 263 14.48 7.20 11.48
CA GLY A 263 13.94 8.45 12.06
C GLY A 263 12.96 9.21 11.15
N LEU A 264 12.78 8.81 9.88
CA LEU A 264 11.84 9.42 8.94
C LEU A 264 10.52 8.65 8.86
N GLY A 265 9.45 9.32 8.46
CA GLY A 265 8.14 8.73 8.20
C GLY A 265 7.07 9.78 7.91
N GLY A 266 5.85 9.34 7.57
CA GLY A 266 4.78 10.21 7.12
C GLY A 266 5.05 10.79 5.73
N VAL A 267 5.95 10.18 4.95
CA VAL A 267 6.36 10.65 3.63
C VAL A 267 5.85 9.75 2.51
N TYR A 268 5.70 10.33 1.33
CA TYR A 268 5.37 9.63 0.10
C TYR A 268 6.62 9.40 -0.74
N CYS A 269 6.77 8.20 -1.29
CA CYS A 269 7.97 7.74 -1.95
C CYS A 269 7.70 7.29 -3.40
N GLU A 270 8.65 7.55 -4.28
CA GLU A 270 8.70 7.05 -5.66
C GLU A 270 10.13 6.67 -6.03
N ASN A 271 10.30 5.66 -6.89
CA ASN A 271 11.62 5.30 -7.43
C ASN A 271 12.71 5.08 -6.36
N CYS A 272 12.32 4.50 -5.20
CA CYS A 272 13.20 4.28 -4.05
C CYS A 272 13.79 5.57 -3.45
N ASP A 273 13.03 6.67 -3.49
CA ASP A 273 13.38 7.93 -2.83
C ASP A 273 12.12 8.60 -2.29
N ILE A 274 12.29 9.62 -1.44
CA ILE A 274 11.20 10.50 -1.05
C ILE A 274 10.86 11.37 -2.25
N ALA A 275 9.59 11.36 -2.66
CA ALA A 275 9.14 12.13 -3.82
C ALA A 275 9.04 13.62 -3.49
N PRO A 276 9.28 14.52 -4.46
CA PRO A 276 9.05 15.95 -4.27
C PRO A 276 7.56 16.27 -4.15
N VAL A 277 7.23 17.39 -3.50
CA VAL A 277 5.88 17.96 -3.55
C VAL A 277 5.66 18.60 -4.91
N ASN A 278 4.59 18.24 -5.59
CA ASN A 278 4.26 18.77 -6.92
C ASN A 278 2.77 19.11 -7.01
N ALA A 279 2.47 20.36 -7.23
CA ALA A 279 1.09 20.85 -7.37
C ALA A 279 0.47 20.54 -8.75
N ALA A 280 1.30 20.25 -9.76
CA ALA A 280 0.88 20.00 -11.14
C ALA A 280 1.75 18.89 -11.78
N GLY A 281 1.29 18.29 -12.87
CA GLY A 281 2.04 17.22 -13.55
C GLY A 281 1.78 15.82 -12.99
N ASP A 282 2.56 14.85 -13.44
CA ASP A 282 2.32 13.42 -13.19
C ASP A 282 3.28 12.79 -12.16
N GLU A 283 4.30 13.50 -11.71
CA GLU A 283 5.31 13.01 -10.76
C GLU A 283 5.18 13.70 -9.41
N GLY A 284 5.68 13.06 -8.37
CA GLY A 284 5.66 13.59 -7.01
C GLY A 284 4.31 13.46 -6.32
N VAL A 285 4.17 14.09 -5.17
CA VAL A 285 2.96 14.03 -4.34
C VAL A 285 2.19 15.35 -4.35
N ARG A 286 0.86 15.25 -4.42
CA ARG A 286 -0.01 16.42 -4.33
C ARG A 286 -0.01 17.01 -2.93
N PRO A 287 -0.01 18.37 -2.79
CA PRO A 287 -0.06 19.03 -1.49
C PRO A 287 -1.23 18.54 -0.61
N TYR A 288 -2.43 18.35 -1.17
CA TYR A 288 -3.59 17.87 -0.42
C TYR A 288 -3.43 16.46 0.15
N ALA A 289 -2.60 15.62 -0.49
CA ALA A 289 -2.41 14.24 -0.08
C ALA A 289 -1.47 14.11 1.14
N ILE A 290 -0.69 15.14 1.44
CA ILE A 290 0.21 15.18 2.59
C ILE A 290 -0.15 16.26 3.61
N ASP A 291 -1.30 16.91 3.45
CA ASP A 291 -1.79 17.93 4.38
C ASP A 291 -2.17 17.29 5.73
N PRO A 292 -1.57 17.74 6.86
CA PRO A 292 -1.81 17.14 8.16
C PRO A 292 -3.24 17.38 8.70
N ALA A 293 -3.92 18.44 8.29
CA ALA A 293 -5.29 18.70 8.72
C ALA A 293 -6.25 17.77 7.99
N ILE A 294 -6.04 17.57 6.68
CA ILE A 294 -6.79 16.62 5.88
C ILE A 294 -6.52 15.17 6.36
N ALA A 295 -5.28 14.84 6.70
CA ALA A 295 -4.91 13.53 7.23
C ALA A 295 -5.63 13.22 8.57
N ARG A 296 -5.68 14.18 9.49
CA ARG A 296 -6.46 14.06 10.74
C ARG A 296 -7.96 13.88 10.48
N ARG A 297 -8.51 14.65 9.52
CA ARG A 297 -9.94 14.55 9.15
C ARG A 297 -10.25 13.17 8.56
N LEU A 298 -9.39 12.65 7.68
CA LEU A 298 -9.53 11.30 7.11
C LEU A 298 -9.43 10.23 8.19
N TRP A 299 -8.51 10.36 9.12
CA TRP A 299 -8.37 9.41 10.22
C TRP A 299 -9.65 9.31 11.03
N ALA A 300 -10.21 10.44 11.48
CA ALA A 300 -11.48 10.49 12.21
C ALA A 300 -12.65 9.95 11.38
N TRP A 301 -12.66 10.19 10.07
CA TRP A 301 -13.63 9.59 9.15
C TRP A 301 -13.49 8.06 9.11
N SER A 302 -12.26 7.55 9.03
CA SER A 302 -11.97 6.12 8.94
C SER A 302 -12.29 5.37 10.23
N GLU A 303 -12.07 5.99 11.39
CA GLU A 303 -12.38 5.39 12.70
C GLU A 303 -13.87 5.03 12.85
N ARG A 304 -14.77 5.73 12.18
CA ARG A 304 -16.23 5.42 12.20
C ARG A 304 -16.56 4.03 11.62
N TRP A 305 -15.66 3.46 10.84
CA TRP A 305 -15.83 2.15 10.19
C TRP A 305 -15.14 1.00 10.94
N LEU A 306 -14.63 1.25 12.14
CA LEU A 306 -14.00 0.23 12.99
C LEU A 306 -15.01 -0.54 13.86
N SER A 307 -16.21 -0.04 14.01
CA SER A 307 -17.31 -0.68 14.73
C SER A 307 -17.81 -1.93 14.01
#